data_ad8a5a0aec8dd42244d60b19ad2f2460
#
_entry.id   ad8a5a0aec8dd42244d60b19ad2f2460
#
_cell.length_a   1.000
_cell.length_b   1.000
_cell.length_c   1.000
_cell.angle_alpha   90.00
_cell.angle_beta   90.00
_cell.angle_gamma   90.00
#
_symmetry.space_group_name_H-M   'P 1'
#
loop_
_entity.id
_entity.type
_entity.pdbx_description
1 polymer ?
#
loop_
_entity_poly.entity_id
_entity_poly.type
_entity_poly.pdbx_seq_one_letter_code
_entity_poly.pdbx_strand_id
1 'polypeptide(L)'
;QQRKEAGITEPKNLEEQAISLVGTDIYEKLIKGYTQKQWGRPCNELPSFIIKRLPVRLTFDNNYFNALYQGIPEGGYTKMVANMLDDSSLSGSIEVRLGVDYLASSDAKKELDSQAEKVVYTGAIDAYFDYKLGNLEYRSVRFETETLDTPNFQGNAAVNYTDAETPWTR
;
A
#
# COMPACT_ATOMS: atom_id res chain seq x y z
N GLN A 1 -27.82 -9.58 -7.84
CA GLN A 1 -28.34 -10.95 -7.85
C GLN A 1 -27.29 -11.91 -7.30
N GLN A 2 -26.11 -12.10 -7.90
CA GLN A 2 -25.05 -13.03 -7.49
C GLN A 2 -24.61 -12.87 -6.02
N ARG A 3 -24.54 -11.65 -5.49
CA ARG A 3 -24.23 -11.41 -4.07
C ARG A 3 -25.25 -12.05 -3.13
N LYS A 4 -26.53 -12.04 -3.50
CA LYS A 4 -27.60 -12.67 -2.71
C LYS A 4 -27.58 -14.18 -2.84
N GLU A 5 -27.28 -14.67 -4.04
CA GLU A 5 -27.19 -16.11 -4.32
C GLU A 5 -26.02 -16.77 -3.60
N ALA A 6 -24.91 -16.04 -3.41
CA ALA A 6 -23.76 -16.52 -2.67
C ALA A 6 -24.06 -16.79 -1.18
N GLY A 7 -25.07 -16.10 -0.60
CA GLY A 7 -25.55 -16.35 0.77
C GLY A 7 -24.51 -16.08 1.87
N ILE A 8 -23.43 -15.36 1.55
CA ILE A 8 -22.32 -15.10 2.49
C ILE A 8 -22.72 -13.96 3.43
N THR A 9 -22.90 -14.26 4.70
CA THR A 9 -23.24 -13.30 5.75
C THR A 9 -22.04 -12.85 6.56
N GLU A 10 -21.11 -13.79 6.86
CA GLU A 10 -19.88 -13.56 7.61
C GLU A 10 -18.69 -14.09 6.83
N PRO A 11 -18.06 -13.24 5.99
CA PRO A 11 -16.92 -13.64 5.18
C PRO A 11 -15.69 -13.98 6.04
N LYS A 12 -15.12 -15.17 5.85
CA LYS A 12 -13.96 -15.67 6.61
C LYS A 12 -12.63 -15.33 5.97
N ASN A 13 -12.62 -15.12 4.67
CA ASN A 13 -11.42 -14.88 3.86
C ASN A 13 -11.68 -13.81 2.79
N LEU A 14 -10.65 -13.48 2.00
CA LEU A 14 -10.72 -12.47 0.96
C LEU A 14 -11.70 -12.84 -0.15
N GLU A 15 -11.74 -14.10 -0.57
CA GLU A 15 -12.64 -14.60 -1.61
C GLU A 15 -14.10 -14.38 -1.22
N GLU A 16 -14.50 -14.89 -0.06
CA GLU A 16 -15.86 -14.71 0.46
C GLU A 16 -16.22 -13.23 0.63
N GLN A 17 -15.29 -12.42 1.13
CA GLN A 17 -15.49 -10.98 1.28
C GLN A 17 -15.69 -10.30 -0.09
N ALA A 18 -14.89 -10.64 -1.09
CA ALA A 18 -15.02 -10.09 -2.43
C ALA A 18 -16.37 -10.48 -3.07
N ILE A 19 -16.73 -11.75 -3.03
CA ILE A 19 -18.00 -12.24 -3.59
C ILE A 19 -19.20 -11.57 -2.90
N SER A 20 -19.14 -11.40 -1.58
CA SER A 20 -20.19 -10.70 -0.83
C SER A 20 -20.35 -9.23 -1.23
N LEU A 21 -19.28 -8.57 -1.68
CA LEU A 21 -19.27 -7.18 -2.10
C LEU A 21 -19.70 -6.98 -3.56
N VAL A 22 -19.16 -7.77 -4.48
CA VAL A 22 -19.28 -7.53 -5.93
C VAL A 22 -19.93 -8.67 -6.70
N GLY A 23 -20.08 -9.85 -6.12
CA GLY A 23 -20.57 -11.05 -6.78
C GLY A 23 -19.46 -11.86 -7.45
N THR A 24 -19.79 -13.10 -7.82
CA THR A 24 -18.83 -14.08 -8.33
C THR A 24 -18.19 -13.64 -9.65
N ASP A 25 -18.97 -13.12 -10.59
CA ASP A 25 -18.47 -12.79 -11.93
C ASP A 25 -17.40 -11.67 -11.89
N ILE A 26 -17.64 -10.63 -11.12
CA ILE A 26 -16.65 -9.54 -10.96
C ILE A 26 -15.43 -10.03 -10.17
N TYR A 27 -15.64 -10.85 -9.15
CA TYR A 27 -14.55 -11.45 -8.40
C TYR A 27 -13.62 -12.28 -9.30
N GLU A 28 -14.16 -13.21 -10.07
CA GLU A 28 -13.38 -14.08 -10.95
C GLU A 28 -12.62 -13.30 -12.04
N LYS A 29 -13.27 -12.30 -12.66
CA LYS A 29 -12.69 -11.55 -13.78
C LYS A 29 -11.74 -10.45 -13.40
N LEU A 30 -11.98 -9.75 -12.29
CA LEU A 30 -11.26 -8.51 -11.99
C LEU A 30 -10.42 -8.55 -10.71
N ILE A 31 -10.67 -9.49 -9.80
CA ILE A 31 -10.05 -9.48 -8.48
C ILE A 31 -9.12 -10.68 -8.27
N LYS A 32 -9.61 -11.87 -8.56
CA LYS A 32 -8.95 -13.14 -8.22
C LYS A 32 -7.53 -13.24 -8.79
N GLY A 33 -7.38 -13.17 -10.12
CA GLY A 33 -6.09 -13.34 -10.78
C GLY A 33 -5.09 -12.26 -10.37
N TYR A 34 -5.51 -11.00 -10.33
CA TYR A 34 -4.69 -9.89 -9.85
C TYR A 34 -4.20 -10.11 -8.42
N THR A 35 -5.11 -10.45 -7.52
CA THR A 35 -4.80 -10.64 -6.10
C THR A 35 -3.87 -11.83 -5.87
N GLN A 36 -4.12 -12.95 -6.54
CA GLN A 36 -3.26 -14.13 -6.44
C GLN A 36 -1.83 -13.85 -6.92
N LYS A 37 -1.66 -13.11 -8.04
CA LYS A 37 -0.33 -12.67 -8.50
C LYS A 37 0.35 -11.77 -7.48
N GLN A 38 -0.37 -10.79 -6.93
CA GLN A 38 0.18 -9.84 -5.99
C GLN A 38 0.62 -10.49 -4.68
N TRP A 39 -0.15 -11.45 -4.18
CA TRP A 39 0.12 -12.09 -2.88
C TRP A 39 0.86 -13.43 -3.00
N GLY A 40 0.87 -14.06 -4.18
CA GLY A 40 1.46 -15.38 -4.41
C GLY A 40 0.74 -16.49 -3.65
N ARG A 41 -0.55 -16.29 -3.29
CA ARG A 41 -1.38 -17.21 -2.51
C ARG A 41 -2.83 -17.20 -3.03
N PRO A 42 -3.58 -18.29 -2.88
CA PRO A 42 -5.01 -18.35 -3.19
C PRO A 42 -5.81 -17.33 -2.35
N CYS A 43 -6.86 -16.76 -2.96
CA CYS A 43 -7.67 -15.74 -2.28
C CYS A 43 -8.42 -16.26 -1.03
N ASN A 44 -8.75 -17.54 -0.99
CA ASN A 44 -9.39 -18.17 0.16
C ASN A 44 -8.45 -18.38 1.37
N GLU A 45 -7.14 -18.21 1.18
CA GLU A 45 -6.12 -18.25 2.24
C GLU A 45 -5.76 -16.84 2.75
N LEU A 46 -6.24 -15.80 2.09
CA LEU A 46 -5.94 -14.41 2.43
C LEU A 46 -7.00 -13.82 3.38
N PRO A 47 -6.59 -12.96 4.32
CA PRO A 47 -7.54 -12.32 5.25
C PRO A 47 -8.56 -11.42 4.54
N SER A 48 -9.80 -11.43 5.02
CA SER A 48 -10.91 -10.65 4.43
C SER A 48 -10.68 -9.14 4.41
N PHE A 49 -9.88 -8.60 5.34
CA PHE A 49 -9.64 -7.15 5.43
C PHE A 49 -8.88 -6.58 4.24
N ILE A 50 -8.10 -7.40 3.52
CA ILE A 50 -7.31 -6.95 2.35
C ILE A 50 -8.20 -6.31 1.29
N ILE A 51 -9.36 -6.92 1.00
CA ILE A 51 -10.29 -6.41 -0.02
C ILE A 51 -11.17 -5.25 0.48
N LYS A 52 -11.32 -5.08 1.79
CA LYS A 52 -12.15 -4.00 2.36
C LYS A 52 -11.69 -2.60 1.98
N ARG A 53 -10.43 -2.44 1.62
CA ARG A 53 -9.86 -1.16 1.16
C ARG A 53 -10.35 -0.72 -0.23
N LEU A 54 -10.91 -1.63 -1.04
CA LEU A 54 -11.42 -1.26 -2.36
C LEU A 54 -12.73 -0.47 -2.21
N PRO A 55 -12.82 0.72 -2.81
CA PRO A 55 -14.02 1.53 -2.76
C PRO A 55 -15.10 0.97 -3.70
N VAL A 56 -15.86 -0.02 -3.22
CA VAL A 56 -17.00 -0.54 -3.97
C VAL A 56 -18.18 0.41 -3.82
N ARG A 57 -18.52 1.10 -4.91
CA ARG A 57 -19.62 2.08 -4.97
C ARG A 57 -20.57 1.71 -6.08
N LEU A 58 -21.89 1.89 -5.84
CA LEU A 58 -22.93 1.68 -6.84
C LEU A 58 -23.35 3.02 -7.46
N THR A 59 -22.38 3.82 -7.88
CA THR A 59 -22.52 5.14 -8.48
C THR A 59 -21.65 5.24 -9.74
N PHE A 60 -21.98 6.16 -10.65
CA PHE A 60 -21.17 6.46 -11.84
C PHE A 60 -20.01 7.43 -11.53
N ASP A 61 -19.37 7.27 -10.38
CA ASP A 61 -18.20 8.06 -9.98
C ASP A 61 -16.94 7.21 -10.14
N ASN A 62 -16.05 7.61 -11.07
CA ASN A 62 -14.80 6.94 -11.39
C ASN A 62 -13.63 7.37 -10.49
N ASN A 63 -13.80 8.32 -9.59
CA ASN A 63 -12.75 8.74 -8.68
C ASN A 63 -12.42 7.61 -7.71
N TYR A 64 -11.14 7.26 -7.59
CA TYR A 64 -10.70 6.27 -6.60
C TYR A 64 -10.78 6.84 -5.18
N PHE A 65 -10.36 8.08 -5.00
CA PHE A 65 -10.39 8.78 -3.71
C PHE A 65 -11.53 9.80 -3.65
N ASN A 66 -12.05 10.04 -2.44
CA ASN A 66 -13.04 11.07 -2.15
C ASN A 66 -12.39 12.36 -1.59
N ALA A 67 -11.06 12.51 -1.73
CA ALA A 67 -10.35 13.67 -1.25
C ALA A 67 -10.79 14.93 -2.03
N LEU A 68 -11.09 16.01 -1.30
CA LEU A 68 -11.49 17.29 -1.88
C LEU A 68 -10.38 17.90 -2.75
N TYR A 69 -9.13 17.74 -2.32
CA TYR A 69 -7.95 18.18 -3.05
C TYR A 69 -7.05 16.98 -3.35
N GLN A 70 -6.60 16.90 -4.59
CA GLN A 70 -5.71 15.83 -5.06
C GLN A 70 -4.68 16.45 -6.01
N GLY A 71 -3.43 16.01 -5.90
CA GLY A 71 -2.35 16.51 -6.74
C GLY A 71 -1.05 15.78 -6.50
N ILE A 72 -0.07 16.12 -7.31
CA ILE A 72 1.33 15.69 -7.19
C ILE A 72 2.14 16.96 -6.94
N PRO A 73 3.05 16.97 -5.95
CA PRO A 73 3.82 18.17 -5.62
C PRO A 73 4.79 18.55 -6.75
N GLU A 74 4.78 19.81 -7.17
CA GLU A 74 5.77 20.35 -8.10
C GLU A 74 7.16 20.31 -7.47
N GLY A 75 8.13 19.75 -8.20
CA GLY A 75 9.49 19.56 -7.70
C GLY A 75 9.68 18.27 -6.89
N GLY A 76 8.62 17.44 -6.77
CA GLY A 76 8.67 16.12 -6.16
C GLY A 76 8.47 16.11 -4.64
N TYR A 77 8.30 14.91 -4.10
CA TYR A 77 7.99 14.70 -2.68
C TYR A 77 9.14 15.08 -1.75
N THR A 78 10.39 14.90 -2.18
CA THR A 78 11.56 15.30 -1.38
C THR A 78 11.55 16.81 -1.10
N LYS A 79 11.25 17.63 -2.12
CA LYS A 79 11.13 19.07 -1.96
C LYS A 79 9.96 19.46 -1.04
N MET A 80 8.82 18.77 -1.20
CA MET A 80 7.68 18.99 -0.32
C MET A 80 8.03 18.72 1.14
N VAL A 81 8.68 17.60 1.43
CA VAL A 81 9.12 17.27 2.80
C VAL A 81 10.15 18.27 3.31
N ALA A 82 11.14 18.66 2.48
CA ALA A 82 12.12 19.67 2.86
C ALA A 82 11.46 21.00 3.25
N ASN A 83 10.48 21.46 2.45
CA ASN A 83 9.74 22.68 2.76
C ASN A 83 8.93 22.57 4.07
N MET A 84 8.37 21.38 4.37
CA MET A 84 7.65 21.14 5.64
C MET A 84 8.61 21.19 6.85
N LEU A 85 9.85 20.74 6.68
CA LEU A 85 10.87 20.74 7.74
C LEU A 85 11.51 22.13 7.95
N ASP A 86 11.49 22.99 6.92
CA ASP A 86 12.03 24.36 6.94
C ASP A 86 10.94 25.42 7.25
N ASP A 87 9.80 24.99 7.78
CA ASP A 87 8.71 25.90 8.09
C ASP A 87 9.04 26.79 9.29
N SER A 88 9.33 28.05 9.01
CA SER A 88 9.65 29.09 10.03
C SER A 88 8.48 29.42 10.97
N SER A 89 7.26 28.97 10.68
CA SER A 89 6.10 29.12 11.57
C SER A 89 6.12 28.14 12.75
N LEU A 90 6.93 27.08 12.66
CA LEU A 90 7.12 26.13 13.76
C LEU A 90 7.98 26.77 14.87
N SER A 91 7.50 26.72 16.09
CA SER A 91 8.26 27.19 17.25
C SER A 91 9.35 26.16 17.59
N GLY A 92 10.57 26.43 17.13
CA GLY A 92 11.73 25.58 17.38
C GLY A 92 12.55 25.30 16.12
N SER A 93 13.73 24.75 16.32
CA SER A 93 14.58 24.28 15.22
C SER A 93 14.37 22.78 14.98
N ILE A 94 14.20 22.40 13.71
CA ILE A 94 14.20 21.00 13.31
C ILE A 94 15.59 20.64 12.81
N GLU A 95 16.25 19.69 13.47
CA GLU A 95 17.52 19.12 13.01
C GLU A 95 17.25 17.84 12.22
N VAL A 96 17.77 17.74 11.01
CA VAL A 96 17.67 16.55 10.16
C VAL A 96 19.02 15.87 10.08
N ARG A 97 19.11 14.63 10.53
CA ARG A 97 20.31 13.78 10.44
C ARG A 97 20.06 12.66 9.44
N LEU A 98 20.78 12.67 8.34
CA LEU A 98 20.71 11.62 7.31
C LEU A 98 21.77 10.54 7.57
N GLY A 99 21.52 9.32 7.05
CA GLY A 99 22.46 8.20 7.19
C GLY A 99 22.57 7.65 8.61
N VAL A 100 21.61 7.93 9.48
CA VAL A 100 21.55 7.42 10.86
C VAL A 100 20.64 6.20 10.90
N ASP A 101 21.18 5.07 11.29
CA ASP A 101 20.39 3.88 11.59
C ASP A 101 20.10 3.82 13.10
N TYR A 102 18.86 4.07 13.46
CA TYR A 102 18.39 4.10 14.84
C TYR A 102 18.54 2.74 15.54
N LEU A 103 18.51 1.65 14.80
CA LEU A 103 18.65 0.28 15.33
C LEU A 103 20.02 -0.35 15.11
N ALA A 104 21.03 0.43 14.68
CA ALA A 104 22.37 -0.08 14.38
C ALA A 104 23.02 -0.82 15.58
N SER A 105 22.78 -0.34 16.81
CA SER A 105 23.19 -1.00 18.04
C SER A 105 22.33 -0.54 19.22
N SER A 106 22.37 -1.30 20.31
CA SER A 106 21.68 -0.91 21.56
C SER A 106 22.22 0.41 22.14
N ASP A 107 23.49 0.70 21.95
CA ASP A 107 24.12 1.91 22.47
C ASP A 107 23.77 3.12 21.60
N ALA A 108 23.77 3.00 20.28
CA ALA A 108 23.28 4.04 19.36
C ALA A 108 21.82 4.39 19.65
N LYS A 109 20.98 3.36 19.85
CA LYS A 109 19.59 3.57 20.23
C LYS A 109 19.44 4.33 21.54
N LYS A 110 20.15 3.93 22.59
CA LYS A 110 20.12 4.58 23.89
C LYS A 110 20.60 6.04 23.82
N GLU A 111 21.65 6.29 23.04
CA GLU A 111 22.17 7.65 22.83
C GLU A 111 21.10 8.55 22.22
N LEU A 112 20.45 8.09 21.14
CA LEU A 112 19.37 8.85 20.49
C LEU A 112 18.15 9.04 21.40
N ASP A 113 17.74 7.99 22.11
CA ASP A 113 16.64 8.05 23.08
C ASP A 113 16.90 9.07 24.20
N SER A 114 18.16 9.21 24.65
CA SER A 114 18.53 10.14 25.71
C SER A 114 18.42 11.62 25.31
N GLN A 115 18.33 11.90 24.00
CA GLN A 115 18.23 13.25 23.45
C GLN A 115 16.79 13.73 23.30
N ALA A 116 15.78 12.86 23.53
CA ALA A 116 14.38 13.19 23.29
C ALA A 116 13.48 12.74 24.45
N GLU A 117 12.48 13.55 24.77
CA GLU A 117 11.44 13.16 25.73
C GLU A 117 10.48 12.09 25.14
N LYS A 118 10.29 12.12 23.84
CA LYS A 118 9.43 11.17 23.10
C LYS A 118 10.07 10.80 21.79
N VAL A 119 9.95 9.53 21.45
CA VAL A 119 10.43 8.96 20.18
C VAL A 119 9.24 8.47 19.36
N VAL A 120 9.18 8.91 18.10
CA VAL A 120 8.23 8.40 17.11
C VAL A 120 9.01 7.59 16.09
N TYR A 121 8.91 6.28 16.18
CA TYR A 121 9.59 5.37 15.26
C TYR A 121 8.65 4.97 14.13
N THR A 122 9.05 5.26 12.89
CA THR A 122 8.27 4.97 11.68
C THR A 122 8.87 3.86 10.81
N GLY A 123 9.92 3.20 11.30
CA GLY A 123 10.52 2.05 10.63
C GLY A 123 9.75 0.74 10.83
N ALA A 124 10.36 -0.39 10.48
CA ALA A 124 9.76 -1.70 10.62
C ALA A 124 9.51 -2.05 12.10
N ILE A 125 8.25 -2.27 12.45
CA ILE A 125 7.85 -2.48 13.86
C ILE A 125 8.42 -3.80 14.42
N ASP A 126 8.52 -4.83 13.62
CA ASP A 126 9.14 -6.10 14.00
C ASP A 126 10.63 -5.94 14.32
N ALA A 127 11.36 -5.15 13.54
CA ALA A 127 12.75 -4.80 13.82
C ALA A 127 12.89 -3.97 15.12
N TYR A 128 11.97 -3.05 15.40
CA TYR A 128 11.96 -2.28 16.63
C TYR A 128 11.90 -3.18 17.87
N PHE A 129 11.15 -4.26 17.81
CA PHE A 129 11.01 -5.26 18.86
C PHE A 129 11.99 -6.44 18.74
N ASP A 130 13.05 -6.29 17.93
CA ASP A 130 14.09 -7.31 17.78
C ASP A 130 13.52 -8.67 17.32
N TYR A 131 12.50 -8.63 16.49
CA TYR A 131 11.79 -9.80 15.92
C TYR A 131 11.30 -10.82 16.97
N LYS A 132 11.06 -10.40 18.21
CA LYS A 132 10.66 -11.29 19.33
C LYS A 132 9.37 -12.05 19.10
N LEU A 133 8.48 -11.52 18.27
CA LEU A 133 7.21 -12.14 17.89
C LEU A 133 7.23 -12.73 16.47
N GLY A 134 8.42 -12.84 15.87
CA GLY A 134 8.61 -13.24 14.49
C GLY A 134 8.61 -12.05 13.52
N ASN A 135 8.91 -12.33 12.26
CA ASN A 135 8.94 -11.34 11.18
C ASN A 135 7.54 -11.09 10.62
N LEU A 136 7.25 -9.85 10.28
CA LEU A 136 6.08 -9.54 9.45
C LEU A 136 6.34 -9.97 8.00
N GLU A 137 5.30 -10.46 7.35
CA GLU A 137 5.39 -10.83 5.94
C GLU A 137 5.31 -9.59 5.05
N TYR A 138 6.28 -9.46 4.14
CA TYR A 138 6.34 -8.42 3.12
C TYR A 138 6.31 -9.04 1.72
N ARG A 139 5.83 -8.29 0.74
CA ARG A 139 5.90 -8.67 -0.67
C ARG A 139 6.79 -7.66 -1.40
N SER A 140 7.81 -8.18 -2.06
CA SER A 140 8.68 -7.36 -2.92
C SER A 140 8.01 -7.09 -4.27
N VAL A 141 8.22 -5.89 -4.78
CA VAL A 141 7.81 -5.50 -6.14
C VAL A 141 9.05 -5.34 -6.98
N ARG A 142 9.10 -6.02 -8.13
CA ARG A 142 10.13 -5.84 -9.15
C ARG A 142 9.56 -5.00 -10.28
N PHE A 143 10.27 -3.95 -10.63
CA PHE A 143 9.96 -3.13 -11.80
C PHE A 143 10.86 -3.53 -12.96
N GLU A 144 10.25 -3.74 -14.13
CA GLU A 144 10.96 -3.89 -15.40
C GLU A 144 10.63 -2.66 -16.25
N THR A 145 11.66 -1.86 -16.54
CA THR A 145 11.48 -0.58 -17.24
C THR A 145 11.95 -0.73 -18.68
N GLU A 146 11.12 -0.32 -19.61
CA GLU A 146 11.42 -0.26 -21.02
C GLU A 146 11.03 1.12 -21.58
N THR A 147 11.90 1.69 -22.42
CA THR A 147 11.61 2.92 -23.16
C THR A 147 11.26 2.56 -24.59
N LEU A 148 10.02 2.84 -24.98
CA LEU A 148 9.52 2.57 -26.32
C LEU A 148 9.58 3.83 -27.18
N ASP A 149 9.84 3.66 -28.48
CA ASP A 149 9.79 4.76 -29.46
C ASP A 149 8.34 5.02 -29.92
N THR A 150 7.49 5.33 -28.94
CA THR A 150 6.10 5.69 -29.16
C THR A 150 5.63 6.68 -28.08
N PRO A 151 4.96 7.78 -28.45
CA PRO A 151 4.60 8.82 -27.49
C PRO A 151 3.49 8.39 -26.50
N ASN A 152 2.68 7.41 -26.90
CA ASN A 152 1.56 6.93 -26.06
C ASN A 152 1.28 5.45 -26.33
N PHE A 153 1.90 4.58 -25.55
CA PHE A 153 1.78 3.14 -25.71
C PHE A 153 0.41 2.60 -25.28
N GLN A 154 -0.09 2.98 -24.10
CA GLN A 154 -1.27 2.36 -23.50
C GLN A 154 -2.45 3.33 -23.26
N GLY A 155 -2.30 4.62 -23.53
CA GLY A 155 -3.36 5.63 -23.39
C GLY A 155 -3.68 6.07 -21.95
N ASN A 156 -3.21 5.34 -20.94
CA ASN A 156 -3.42 5.62 -19.52
C ASN A 156 -2.10 5.50 -18.76
N ALA A 157 -2.00 6.21 -17.63
CA ALA A 157 -0.82 6.16 -16.77
C ALA A 157 -0.61 4.77 -16.13
N ALA A 158 -1.68 4.02 -15.87
CA ALA A 158 -1.60 2.69 -15.31
C ALA A 158 -2.66 1.76 -15.89
N VAL A 159 -2.26 0.54 -16.23
CA VAL A 159 -3.14 -0.54 -16.69
C VAL A 159 -2.89 -1.77 -15.81
N ASN A 160 -3.93 -2.28 -15.16
CA ASN A 160 -3.83 -3.48 -14.34
C ASN A 160 -4.25 -4.72 -15.15
N TYR A 161 -3.45 -5.76 -15.08
CA TYR A 161 -3.71 -7.05 -15.70
C TYR A 161 -4.37 -7.99 -14.68
N THR A 162 -5.66 -8.22 -14.84
CA THR A 162 -6.47 -8.95 -13.86
C THR A 162 -6.56 -10.45 -14.12
N ASP A 163 -6.15 -10.91 -15.30
CA ASP A 163 -6.06 -12.31 -15.67
C ASP A 163 -4.94 -13.03 -14.87
N ALA A 164 -4.95 -14.36 -14.91
CA ALA A 164 -3.94 -15.20 -14.24
C ALA A 164 -2.72 -15.50 -15.12
N GLU A 165 -2.87 -15.41 -16.44
CA GLU A 165 -1.88 -15.82 -17.43
C GLU A 165 -0.74 -14.78 -17.57
N THR A 166 -1.06 -13.49 -17.50
CA THR A 166 -0.07 -12.43 -17.56
C THR A 166 0.77 -12.41 -16.29
N PRO A 167 2.11 -12.54 -16.35
CA PRO A 167 2.95 -12.71 -15.16
C PRO A 167 3.16 -11.46 -14.32
N TRP A 168 2.79 -10.28 -14.81
CA TRP A 168 2.84 -9.01 -14.09
C TRP A 168 1.46 -8.51 -13.67
N THR A 169 1.41 -7.64 -12.68
CA THR A 169 0.15 -7.06 -12.17
C THR A 169 -0.21 -5.74 -12.82
N ARG A 170 0.82 -5.00 -13.32
CA ARG A 170 0.62 -3.67 -13.89
C ARG A 170 1.67 -3.41 -14.95
#